data_cd2c2cf67ae915217a9f6929f1f5b3ca
#
_entry.id   cd2c2cf67ae915217a9f6929f1f5b3ca
#
_cell.length_a   1.000
_cell.length_b   1.000
_cell.length_c   1.000
_cell.angle_alpha   90.00
_cell.angle_beta   90.00
_cell.angle_gamma   90.00
#
_symmetry.space_group_name_H-M   'P 1'
#
loop_
_entity.id
_entity.type
_entity.pdbx_description
1 polymer ?
#
loop_
_entity_poly.entity_id
_entity_poly.type
_entity_poly.pdbx_seq_one_letter_code
_entity_poly.pdbx_strand_id
1 'polypeptide(L)'
;MGCGGRELGRLLSSRLGIGYYDKELLIDVARQAGMPPEYLASKDERTPSFLSGVMSFTFGHSPVNFYATPSAISDDNLYAIQSDYIRELGRRESCVIVGRTSDYILRDHPKCVNVFLHASEDDCIRRIMERGDVKTPHEAKALMTRTNKIRSAYYNFFTDRRWGCAATYDLCINTSLMSMEQVADVVLFYIKQRYGIDCN
;
A
#
# COMPACT_ATOMS: atom_id res chain seq x y z
N MET A 1 7.84 -2.33 -4.82
CA MET A 1 8.63 -1.27 -4.15
C MET A 1 9.49 -0.57 -5.19
N GLY A 2 9.77 0.75 -5.06
CA GLY A 2 10.59 1.46 -6.05
C GLY A 2 9.85 2.00 -7.28
N CYS A 3 8.54 1.82 -7.41
CA CYS A 3 7.76 2.29 -8.57
C CYS A 3 7.30 3.76 -8.48
N GLY A 4 7.72 4.53 -7.47
CA GLY A 4 7.35 5.95 -7.35
C GLY A 4 5.98 6.25 -6.75
N GLY A 5 5.26 5.28 -6.17
CA GLY A 5 3.90 5.49 -5.68
C GLY A 5 3.74 6.59 -4.62
N ARG A 6 4.71 6.74 -3.69
CA ARG A 6 4.69 7.84 -2.71
C ARG A 6 4.93 9.20 -3.35
N GLU A 7 5.84 9.25 -4.30
CA GLU A 7 6.19 10.46 -5.04
C GLU A 7 4.99 10.94 -5.86
N LEU A 8 4.40 10.05 -6.67
CA LEU A 8 3.18 10.35 -7.41
C LEU A 8 2.03 10.78 -6.49
N GLY A 9 1.84 10.07 -5.36
CA GLY A 9 0.77 10.39 -4.42
C GLY A 9 0.89 11.79 -3.84
N ARG A 10 2.10 12.22 -3.45
CA ARG A 10 2.35 13.58 -2.97
C ARG A 10 2.17 14.63 -4.06
N LEU A 11 2.62 14.33 -5.27
CA LEU A 11 2.47 15.22 -6.42
C LEU A 11 1.01 15.45 -6.78
N LEU A 12 0.20 14.38 -6.85
CA LEU A 12 -1.24 14.47 -7.08
C LEU A 12 -1.96 15.24 -5.96
N SER A 13 -1.64 14.93 -4.71
CA SER A 13 -2.19 15.64 -3.55
C SER A 13 -1.91 17.14 -3.61
N SER A 14 -0.66 17.52 -3.92
CA SER A 14 -0.24 18.92 -4.05
C SER A 14 -0.96 19.62 -5.21
N ARG A 15 -1.05 18.99 -6.39
CA ARG A 15 -1.69 19.58 -7.57
C ARG A 15 -3.20 19.74 -7.41
N LEU A 16 -3.84 18.81 -6.71
CA LEU A 16 -5.29 18.82 -6.48
C LEU A 16 -5.70 19.58 -5.21
N GLY A 17 -4.74 19.97 -4.36
CA GLY A 17 -5.03 20.61 -3.06
C GLY A 17 -5.80 19.70 -2.09
N ILE A 18 -5.58 18.38 -2.13
CA ILE A 18 -6.30 17.37 -1.34
C ILE A 18 -5.38 16.60 -0.38
N GLY A 19 -5.96 15.89 0.59
CA GLY A 19 -5.22 15.12 1.59
C GLY A 19 -4.32 14.04 0.99
N TYR A 20 -3.18 13.74 1.67
CA TYR A 20 -2.28 12.63 1.33
C TYR A 20 -2.12 11.70 2.51
N TYR A 21 -2.35 10.40 2.29
CA TYR A 21 -2.32 9.38 3.31
C TYR A 21 -1.48 8.16 2.87
N ASP A 22 -0.46 7.83 3.64
CA ASP A 22 0.40 6.64 3.44
C ASP A 22 0.54 5.88 4.78
N LYS A 23 1.74 5.68 5.26
CA LYS A 23 2.01 4.97 6.52
C LYS A 23 1.41 5.67 7.75
N GLU A 24 1.35 6.99 7.70
CA GLU A 24 0.77 7.82 8.77
C GLU A 24 -0.69 7.47 9.04
N LEU A 25 -1.43 7.03 8.03
CA LEU A 25 -2.80 6.53 8.17
C LEU A 25 -2.92 5.48 9.28
N LEU A 26 -1.99 4.52 9.34
CA LEU A 26 -2.01 3.49 10.39
C LEU A 26 -1.71 4.05 11.78
N ILE A 27 -0.85 5.04 11.85
CA ILE A 27 -0.50 5.70 13.12
C ILE A 27 -1.72 6.45 13.65
N ASP A 28 -2.46 7.14 12.78
CA ASP A 28 -3.66 7.88 13.18
C ASP A 28 -4.79 6.93 13.59
N VAL A 29 -4.98 5.83 12.87
CA VAL A 29 -5.92 4.77 13.24
C VAL A 29 -5.57 4.18 14.61
N ALA A 30 -4.29 3.92 14.86
CA ALA A 30 -3.83 3.42 16.15
C ALA A 30 -4.14 4.38 17.29
N ARG A 31 -3.88 5.67 17.08
CA ARG A 31 -4.17 6.71 18.08
C ARG A 31 -5.67 6.78 18.39
N GLN A 32 -6.51 6.74 17.36
CA GLN A 32 -7.97 6.77 17.53
C GLN A 32 -8.51 5.51 18.23
N ALA A 33 -7.89 4.35 17.99
CA ALA A 33 -8.23 3.09 18.65
C ALA A 33 -7.61 2.95 20.05
N GLY A 34 -6.88 3.97 20.54
CA GLY A 34 -6.20 3.93 21.84
C GLY A 34 -5.03 2.94 21.91
N MET A 35 -4.49 2.55 20.75
CA MET A 35 -3.34 1.63 20.68
C MET A 35 -2.01 2.40 20.73
N PRO A 36 -0.98 1.87 21.41
CA PRO A 36 0.36 2.45 21.36
C PRO A 36 0.90 2.47 19.93
N PRO A 37 1.39 3.61 19.43
CA PRO A 37 1.90 3.73 18.06
C PRO A 37 3.03 2.74 17.73
N GLU A 38 3.84 2.37 18.71
CA GLU A 38 4.95 1.42 18.57
C GLU A 38 4.49 0.02 18.16
N TYR A 39 3.27 -0.35 18.52
CA TYR A 39 2.71 -1.67 18.20
C TYR A 39 2.44 -1.83 16.70
N LEU A 40 2.05 -0.76 16.01
CA LEU A 40 1.82 -0.78 14.56
C LEU A 40 3.10 -0.59 13.77
N ALA A 41 4.03 0.23 14.22
CA ALA A 41 5.33 0.40 13.59
C ALA A 41 6.11 -0.92 13.53
N SER A 42 6.00 -1.75 14.58
CA SER A 42 6.67 -3.06 14.63
C SER A 42 6.02 -4.12 13.72
N LYS A 43 4.72 -4.00 13.43
CA LYS A 43 3.99 -4.96 12.58
C LYS A 43 3.97 -4.59 11.09
N ASP A 44 4.23 -3.34 10.73
CA ASP A 44 4.22 -2.88 9.33
C ASP A 44 5.34 -3.52 8.47
N GLU A 45 6.39 -4.05 9.10
CA GLU A 45 7.52 -4.76 8.46
C GLU A 45 7.52 -6.28 8.70
N ARG A 46 6.56 -6.80 9.48
CA ARG A 46 6.46 -8.24 9.74
C ARG A 46 5.38 -8.87 8.87
N THR A 47 5.65 -10.08 8.42
CA THR A 47 4.65 -10.96 7.81
C THR A 47 3.48 -11.11 8.78
N PRO A 48 2.20 -10.97 8.36
CA PRO A 48 1.06 -11.26 9.21
C PRO A 48 1.21 -12.60 9.94
N SER A 49 0.73 -12.70 11.18
CA SER A 49 0.95 -13.88 12.03
C SER A 49 0.53 -15.19 11.37
N PHE A 50 -0.54 -15.18 10.56
CA PHE A 50 -1.00 -16.35 9.83
C PHE A 50 -0.03 -16.77 8.71
N LEU A 51 0.65 -15.83 8.04
CA LEU A 51 1.68 -16.14 7.03
C LEU A 51 2.95 -16.76 7.66
N SER A 52 3.27 -16.40 8.90
CA SER A 52 4.32 -17.08 9.68
C SER A 52 3.97 -18.54 9.93
N GLY A 53 2.69 -18.85 10.21
CA GLY A 53 2.21 -20.22 10.36
C GLY A 53 2.31 -21.04 9.08
N VAL A 54 1.88 -20.48 7.95
CA VAL A 54 1.93 -21.15 6.63
C VAL A 54 3.37 -21.38 6.16
N MET A 55 4.29 -20.44 6.42
CA MET A 55 5.71 -20.62 6.07
C MET A 55 6.41 -21.67 6.95
N SER A 56 5.95 -21.88 8.18
CA SER A 56 6.48 -22.93 9.07
C SER A 56 6.09 -24.33 8.60
N PHE A 57 4.95 -24.48 7.91
CA PHE A 57 4.51 -25.77 7.35
C PHE A 57 5.32 -26.23 6.13
N THR A 58 5.99 -25.30 5.42
CA THR A 58 6.79 -25.65 4.21
C THR A 58 8.27 -25.92 4.51
N PHE A 59 8.76 -25.61 5.71
CA PHE A 59 10.14 -25.87 6.11
C PHE A 59 10.21 -26.64 7.44
N GLY A 60 9.89 -27.93 7.41
CA GLY A 60 10.37 -29.01 8.29
C GLY A 60 10.31 -28.81 9.81
N HIS A 61 9.42 -29.57 10.44
CA HIS A 61 9.53 -30.19 11.79
C HIS A 61 10.14 -29.37 12.93
N SER A 62 9.28 -28.66 13.66
CA SER A 62 9.33 -28.63 15.14
C SER A 62 8.00 -28.10 15.70
N PRO A 63 7.38 -28.76 16.69
CA PRO A 63 6.14 -28.30 17.33
C PRO A 63 6.49 -27.14 18.26
N VAL A 64 6.19 -25.90 17.86
CA VAL A 64 6.25 -24.76 18.77
C VAL A 64 4.88 -24.61 19.42
N ASN A 65 4.83 -24.82 20.74
CA ASN A 65 3.68 -24.59 21.59
C ASN A 65 3.15 -23.17 21.43
N PHE A 66 1.97 -23.03 20.88
CA PHE A 66 1.22 -21.79 20.76
C PHE A 66 0.59 -21.45 22.13
N TYR A 67 1.31 -20.72 22.98
CA TYR A 67 0.67 -20.00 24.07
C TYR A 67 0.15 -18.68 23.52
N ALA A 68 -1.15 -18.65 23.21
CA ALA A 68 -1.88 -17.43 22.90
C ALA A 68 -1.88 -16.53 24.14
N THR A 69 -1.15 -15.42 24.10
CA THR A 69 -1.30 -14.35 25.08
C THR A 69 -2.61 -13.58 24.79
N PRO A 70 -3.48 -13.33 25.81
CA PRO A 70 -4.83 -12.79 25.63
C PRO A 70 -4.92 -11.30 25.24
N SER A 71 -3.86 -10.66 24.81
CA SER A 71 -3.83 -9.22 24.49
C SER A 71 -3.37 -8.86 23.07
N ALA A 72 -3.23 -9.82 22.17
CA ALA A 72 -2.91 -9.52 20.77
C ALA A 72 -4.21 -9.21 20.04
N ILE A 73 -4.41 -7.96 19.64
CA ILE A 73 -5.40 -7.59 18.62
C ILE A 73 -5.08 -8.44 17.39
N SER A 74 -6.05 -9.22 16.91
CA SER A 74 -5.87 -10.09 15.76
C SER A 74 -5.60 -9.23 14.51
N ASP A 75 -4.88 -9.78 13.52
CA ASP A 75 -4.62 -9.08 12.24
C ASP A 75 -5.95 -8.71 11.56
N ASP A 76 -7.01 -9.50 11.76
CA ASP A 76 -8.36 -9.24 11.26
C ASP A 76 -9.01 -8.01 11.90
N ASN A 77 -8.89 -7.86 13.22
CA ASN A 77 -9.41 -6.68 13.92
C ASN A 77 -8.68 -5.40 13.50
N LEU A 78 -7.36 -5.47 13.29
CA LEU A 78 -6.58 -4.35 12.80
C LEU A 78 -7.00 -3.97 11.37
N TYR A 79 -7.21 -4.97 10.51
CA TYR A 79 -7.69 -4.74 9.15
C TYR A 79 -9.10 -4.13 9.13
N ALA A 80 -10.01 -4.58 10.01
CA ALA A 80 -11.35 -4.02 10.13
C ALA A 80 -11.32 -2.55 10.54
N ILE A 81 -10.59 -2.19 11.60
CA ILE A 81 -10.43 -0.81 12.08
C ILE A 81 -9.83 0.08 10.97
N GLN A 82 -8.77 -0.37 10.31
CA GLN A 82 -8.17 0.33 9.18
C GLN A 82 -9.18 0.55 8.04
N SER A 83 -9.97 -0.48 7.73
CA SER A 83 -10.95 -0.42 6.65
C SER A 83 -12.07 0.59 6.95
N ASP A 84 -12.56 0.63 8.18
CA ASP A 84 -13.60 1.58 8.59
C ASP A 84 -13.08 3.01 8.56
N TYR A 85 -11.85 3.24 9.00
CA TYR A 85 -11.22 4.55 8.92
C TYR A 85 -11.03 5.01 7.47
N ILE A 86 -10.58 4.14 6.57
CA ILE A 86 -10.42 4.46 5.14
C ILE A 86 -11.77 4.80 4.50
N ARG A 87 -12.85 4.07 4.85
CA ARG A 87 -14.19 4.39 4.37
C ARG A 87 -14.68 5.75 4.88
N GLU A 88 -14.45 6.03 6.15
CA GLU A 88 -14.81 7.32 6.75
C GLU A 88 -14.02 8.47 6.12
N LEU A 89 -12.72 8.28 5.91
CA LEU A 89 -11.87 9.26 5.24
C LEU A 89 -12.39 9.57 3.82
N GLY A 90 -12.71 8.55 3.03
CA GLY A 90 -13.24 8.74 1.67
C GLY A 90 -14.60 9.42 1.63
N ARG A 91 -15.42 9.33 2.70
CA ARG A 91 -16.68 10.07 2.82
C ARG A 91 -16.48 11.52 3.21
N ARG A 92 -15.49 11.77 4.07
CA ARG A 92 -15.25 13.07 4.69
C ARG A 92 -14.56 14.06 3.77
N GLU A 93 -13.61 13.57 2.96
CA GLU A 93 -12.77 14.45 2.16
C GLU A 93 -12.22 13.79 0.89
N SER A 94 -11.82 14.64 -0.08
CA SER A 94 -11.04 14.18 -1.23
C SER A 94 -9.59 13.95 -0.80
N CYS A 95 -9.01 12.80 -1.16
CA CYS A 95 -7.67 12.45 -0.74
C CYS A 95 -6.98 11.45 -1.68
N VAL A 96 -5.67 11.38 -1.57
CA VAL A 96 -4.83 10.34 -2.18
C VAL A 96 -4.39 9.37 -1.09
N ILE A 97 -4.70 8.10 -1.25
CA ILE A 97 -4.33 7.03 -0.31
C ILE A 97 -3.34 6.09 -1.00
N VAL A 98 -2.19 5.81 -0.37
CA VAL A 98 -1.15 4.96 -0.94
C VAL A 98 -1.12 3.60 -0.27
N GLY A 99 -1.61 2.57 -0.99
CA GLY A 99 -1.61 1.18 -0.57
C GLY A 99 -2.74 0.83 0.41
N ARG A 100 -2.48 -0.07 1.38
CA ARG A 100 -3.43 -0.48 2.45
C ARG A 100 -4.72 -1.13 1.94
N THR A 101 -4.67 -1.76 0.77
CA THR A 101 -5.86 -2.32 0.11
C THR A 101 -7.00 -1.31 -0.09
N SER A 102 -6.67 0.00 -0.12
CA SER A 102 -7.66 1.08 -0.23
C SER A 102 -8.51 0.98 -1.50
N ASP A 103 -7.95 0.49 -2.58
CA ASP A 103 -8.66 0.17 -3.83
C ASP A 103 -9.82 -0.84 -3.62
N TYR A 104 -9.59 -1.85 -2.78
CA TYR A 104 -10.61 -2.82 -2.42
C TYR A 104 -11.61 -2.30 -1.39
N ILE A 105 -11.11 -1.58 -0.39
CA ILE A 105 -11.94 -1.00 0.68
C ILE A 105 -12.93 0.03 0.11
N LEU A 106 -12.47 0.84 -0.86
CA LEU A 106 -13.26 1.89 -1.51
C LEU A 106 -13.86 1.49 -2.86
N ARG A 107 -13.91 0.19 -3.19
CA ARG A 107 -14.40 -0.31 -4.49
C ARG A 107 -15.83 0.11 -4.83
N ASP A 108 -16.65 0.35 -3.81
CA ASP A 108 -18.03 0.78 -3.97
C ASP A 108 -18.21 2.32 -3.87
N HIS A 109 -17.09 3.05 -3.71
CA HIS A 109 -17.11 4.50 -3.65
C HIS A 109 -17.30 5.11 -5.06
N PRO A 110 -18.29 5.99 -5.26
CA PRO A 110 -18.68 6.44 -6.61
C PRO A 110 -17.61 7.28 -7.34
N LYS A 111 -16.71 7.91 -6.59
CA LYS A 111 -15.64 8.74 -7.13
C LYS A 111 -14.28 8.26 -6.62
N CYS A 112 -13.86 7.06 -7.00
CA CYS A 112 -12.58 6.49 -6.68
C CYS A 112 -11.83 6.14 -7.97
N VAL A 113 -10.54 6.48 -8.06
CA VAL A 113 -9.64 6.07 -9.15
C VAL A 113 -8.52 5.23 -8.58
N ASN A 114 -8.43 4.00 -9.03
CA ASN A 114 -7.47 3.02 -8.58
C ASN A 114 -6.31 2.93 -9.57
N VAL A 115 -5.11 3.34 -9.14
CA VAL A 115 -3.92 3.39 -9.98
C VAL A 115 -2.88 2.39 -9.48
N PHE A 116 -2.45 1.48 -10.35
CA PHE A 116 -1.33 0.58 -10.09
C PHE A 116 -0.09 1.04 -10.84
N LEU A 117 1.02 1.20 -10.10
CA LEU A 117 2.32 1.56 -10.69
C LEU A 117 3.25 0.36 -10.70
N HIS A 118 3.91 0.16 -11.81
CA HIS A 118 5.03 -0.76 -11.95
C HIS A 118 6.22 -0.09 -12.64
N ALA A 119 7.39 -0.68 -12.57
CA ALA A 119 8.60 -0.21 -13.21
C ALA A 119 9.52 -1.40 -13.51
N SER A 120 10.55 -1.20 -14.31
CA SER A 120 11.63 -2.17 -14.50
C SER A 120 12.32 -2.48 -13.18
N GLU A 121 12.92 -3.66 -13.07
CA GLU A 121 13.69 -4.05 -11.89
C GLU A 121 14.82 -3.05 -11.63
N ASP A 122 15.54 -2.67 -12.69
CA ASP A 122 16.68 -1.76 -12.62
C ASP A 122 16.29 -0.37 -12.11
N ASP A 123 15.18 0.18 -12.60
CA ASP A 123 14.67 1.47 -12.11
C ASP A 123 14.19 1.40 -10.66
N CYS A 124 13.56 0.30 -10.27
CA CYS A 124 13.18 0.09 -8.88
C CYS A 124 14.41 0.05 -7.96
N ILE A 125 15.45 -0.70 -8.35
CA ILE A 125 16.71 -0.80 -7.61
C ILE A 125 17.37 0.58 -7.50
N ARG A 126 17.51 1.29 -8.62
CA ARG A 126 18.09 2.64 -8.65
C ARG A 126 17.36 3.58 -7.70
N ARG A 127 16.04 3.68 -7.78
CA ARG A 127 15.23 4.56 -6.92
C ARG A 127 15.29 4.18 -5.42
N ILE A 128 15.42 2.88 -5.10
CA ILE A 128 15.61 2.41 -3.72
C ILE A 128 16.96 2.89 -3.17
N MET A 129 18.01 2.82 -3.98
CA MET A 129 19.35 3.29 -3.60
C MET A 129 19.41 4.82 -3.48
N GLU A 130 18.82 5.56 -4.43
CA GLU A 130 18.74 7.04 -4.41
C GLU A 130 18.04 7.57 -3.16
N ARG A 131 17.08 6.84 -2.59
CA ARG A 131 16.44 7.18 -1.32
C ARG A 131 17.30 6.89 -0.09
N GLY A 132 18.41 6.18 -0.26
CA GLY A 132 19.28 5.78 0.84
C GLY A 132 18.76 4.62 1.70
N ASP A 133 17.76 3.87 1.22
CA ASP A 133 17.19 2.73 1.95
C ASP A 133 18.27 1.64 2.17
N VAL A 134 19.17 1.46 1.20
CA VAL A 134 20.28 0.50 1.21
C VAL A 134 21.45 1.02 0.37
N LYS A 135 22.64 0.40 0.52
CA LYS A 135 23.87 0.89 -0.12
C LYS A 135 24.25 0.14 -1.41
N THR A 136 23.76 -1.07 -1.61
CA THR A 136 24.16 -1.90 -2.76
C THR A 136 22.96 -2.33 -3.61
N PRO A 137 23.16 -2.55 -4.93
CA PRO A 137 22.09 -3.06 -5.81
C PRO A 137 21.56 -4.44 -5.35
N HIS A 138 22.41 -5.28 -4.80
CA HIS A 138 22.02 -6.59 -4.29
C HIS A 138 21.04 -6.46 -3.11
N GLU A 139 21.35 -5.59 -2.15
CA GLU A 139 20.47 -5.30 -1.01
C GLU A 139 19.15 -4.66 -1.49
N ALA A 140 19.21 -3.76 -2.46
CA ALA A 140 18.01 -3.11 -3.03
C ALA A 140 17.09 -4.13 -3.70
N LYS A 141 17.62 -5.07 -4.47
CA LYS A 141 16.87 -6.17 -5.08
C LYS A 141 16.26 -7.09 -4.02
N ALA A 142 17.02 -7.46 -3.01
CA ALA A 142 16.53 -8.30 -1.92
C ALA A 142 15.38 -7.60 -1.14
N LEU A 143 15.56 -6.32 -0.82
CA LEU A 143 14.56 -5.49 -0.14
C LEU A 143 13.28 -5.35 -0.98
N MET A 144 13.43 -5.06 -2.28
CA MET A 144 12.32 -4.95 -3.22
C MET A 144 11.51 -6.25 -3.29
N THR A 145 12.19 -7.38 -3.49
CA THR A 145 11.57 -8.70 -3.64
C THR A 145 10.81 -9.08 -2.37
N ARG A 146 11.45 -8.93 -1.19
CA ARG A 146 10.82 -9.20 0.11
C ARG A 146 9.59 -8.33 0.32
N THR A 147 9.71 -7.02 0.08
CA THR A 147 8.59 -6.08 0.29
C THR A 147 7.43 -6.36 -0.66
N ASN A 148 7.71 -6.66 -1.93
CA ASN A 148 6.65 -6.99 -2.89
C ASN A 148 5.96 -8.31 -2.54
N LYS A 149 6.71 -9.32 -2.06
CA LYS A 149 6.14 -10.59 -1.58
C LYS A 149 5.18 -10.37 -0.41
N ILE A 150 5.58 -9.56 0.58
CA ILE A 150 4.73 -9.24 1.74
C ILE A 150 3.46 -8.49 1.30
N ARG A 151 3.59 -7.49 0.42
CA ARG A 151 2.45 -6.71 -0.08
C ARG A 151 1.47 -7.57 -0.87
N SER A 152 2.00 -8.42 -1.76
CA SER A 152 1.18 -9.34 -2.54
C SER A 152 0.42 -10.32 -1.65
N ALA A 153 1.11 -10.92 -0.67
CA ALA A 153 0.49 -11.86 0.26
C ALA A 153 -0.62 -11.17 1.10
N TYR A 154 -0.34 -9.99 1.63
CA TYR A 154 -1.31 -9.20 2.40
C TYR A 154 -2.54 -8.84 1.55
N TYR A 155 -2.32 -8.29 0.35
CA TYR A 155 -3.40 -7.91 -0.55
C TYR A 155 -4.26 -9.11 -0.93
N ASN A 156 -3.64 -10.20 -1.39
CA ASN A 156 -4.36 -11.38 -1.84
C ASN A 156 -5.19 -12.01 -0.72
N PHE A 157 -4.69 -12.00 0.51
CA PHE A 157 -5.40 -12.56 1.66
C PHE A 157 -6.65 -11.76 2.03
N PHE A 158 -6.53 -10.42 2.17
CA PHE A 158 -7.65 -9.59 2.61
C PHE A 158 -8.65 -9.23 1.52
N THR A 159 -8.30 -9.39 0.24
CA THR A 159 -9.18 -8.97 -0.86
C THR A 159 -9.72 -10.11 -1.71
N ASP A 160 -9.17 -11.30 -1.54
CA ASP A 160 -9.42 -12.45 -2.43
C ASP A 160 -9.16 -12.12 -3.91
N ARG A 161 -8.24 -11.17 -4.15
CA ARG A 161 -7.84 -10.70 -5.48
C ARG A 161 -6.33 -10.87 -5.66
N ARG A 162 -5.89 -10.94 -6.91
CA ARG A 162 -4.46 -11.00 -7.21
C ARG A 162 -3.87 -9.59 -7.27
N TRP A 163 -2.88 -9.30 -6.43
CA TRP A 163 -2.15 -8.04 -6.44
C TRP A 163 -1.50 -7.77 -7.81
N GLY A 164 -1.68 -6.56 -8.36
CA GLY A 164 -1.15 -6.16 -9.66
C GLY A 164 -1.91 -6.75 -10.86
N CYS A 165 -3.08 -7.37 -10.66
CA CYS A 165 -3.95 -7.77 -11.75
C CYS A 165 -4.58 -6.53 -12.40
N ALA A 166 -4.27 -6.27 -13.67
CA ALA A 166 -4.72 -5.07 -14.37
C ALA A 166 -6.25 -4.88 -14.35
N ALA A 167 -7.01 -5.94 -14.33
CA ALA A 167 -8.47 -5.90 -14.30
C ALA A 167 -9.06 -5.31 -13.01
N THR A 168 -8.26 -5.13 -11.96
CA THR A 168 -8.70 -4.57 -10.67
C THR A 168 -8.38 -3.09 -10.51
N TYR A 169 -7.70 -2.48 -11.47
CA TYR A 169 -7.29 -1.08 -11.44
C TYR A 169 -7.86 -0.31 -12.64
N ASP A 170 -8.13 0.98 -12.46
CA ASP A 170 -8.55 1.87 -13.53
C ASP A 170 -7.37 2.21 -14.47
N LEU A 171 -6.16 2.34 -13.90
CA LEU A 171 -4.92 2.60 -14.63
C LEU A 171 -3.78 1.71 -14.12
N CYS A 172 -3.03 1.12 -15.05
CA CYS A 172 -1.77 0.45 -14.78
C CYS A 172 -0.66 1.16 -15.56
N ILE A 173 0.29 1.81 -14.87
CA ILE A 173 1.27 2.69 -15.50
C ILE A 173 2.68 2.18 -15.25
N ASN A 174 3.46 2.07 -16.33
CA ASN A 174 4.90 1.79 -16.27
C ASN A 174 5.67 3.09 -16.05
N THR A 175 6.17 3.29 -14.85
CA THR A 175 6.90 4.52 -14.47
C THR A 175 8.37 4.53 -14.89
N SER A 176 8.83 3.52 -15.63
CA SER A 176 10.15 3.56 -16.27
C SER A 176 10.18 4.36 -17.56
N LEU A 177 9.01 4.62 -18.15
CA LEU A 177 8.89 5.23 -19.47
C LEU A 177 8.55 6.72 -19.44
N MET A 178 8.25 7.26 -18.27
CA MET A 178 7.79 8.65 -18.09
C MET A 178 8.32 9.23 -16.79
N SER A 179 8.45 10.56 -16.71
CA SER A 179 8.70 11.27 -15.45
C SER A 179 7.46 11.19 -14.52
N MET A 180 7.62 11.45 -13.23
CA MET A 180 6.48 11.44 -12.31
C MET A 180 5.47 12.55 -12.63
N GLU A 181 5.92 13.68 -13.16
CA GLU A 181 5.07 14.76 -13.64
C GLU A 181 4.18 14.28 -14.79
N GLN A 182 4.77 13.57 -15.77
CA GLN A 182 4.01 13.01 -16.90
C GLN A 182 3.04 11.92 -16.45
N VAL A 183 3.43 11.09 -15.47
CA VAL A 183 2.52 10.10 -14.88
C VAL A 183 1.36 10.80 -14.17
N ALA A 184 1.62 11.88 -13.45
CA ALA A 184 0.57 12.68 -12.81
C ALA A 184 -0.38 13.29 -13.86
N ASP A 185 0.15 13.82 -14.96
CA ASP A 185 -0.67 14.38 -16.05
C ASP A 185 -1.63 13.33 -16.65
N VAL A 186 -1.15 12.10 -16.85
CA VAL A 186 -2.00 10.97 -17.30
C VAL A 186 -3.12 10.68 -16.32
N VAL A 187 -2.82 10.63 -15.02
CA VAL A 187 -3.83 10.38 -13.99
C VAL A 187 -4.84 11.51 -13.91
N LEU A 188 -4.39 12.77 -13.94
CA LEU A 188 -5.27 13.94 -13.91
C LEU A 188 -6.15 14.02 -15.17
N PHE A 189 -5.59 13.71 -16.33
CA PHE A 189 -6.36 13.61 -17.58
C PHE A 189 -7.46 12.54 -17.45
N TYR A 190 -7.14 11.36 -16.93
CA TYR A 190 -8.13 10.30 -16.69
C TYR A 190 -9.25 10.76 -15.74
N ILE A 191 -8.91 11.40 -14.62
CA ILE A 191 -9.88 11.96 -13.66
C ILE A 191 -10.82 12.96 -14.35
N LYS A 192 -10.24 13.88 -15.13
CA LYS A 192 -11.03 14.86 -15.90
C LYS A 192 -12.01 14.20 -16.87
N GLN A 193 -11.54 13.22 -17.65
CA GLN A 193 -12.40 12.53 -18.62
C GLN A 193 -13.50 11.72 -17.96
N ARG A 194 -13.19 11.07 -16.83
CA ARG A 194 -14.17 10.20 -16.15
C ARG A 194 -15.23 10.96 -15.36
N TYR A 195 -14.84 12.07 -14.74
CA TYR A 195 -15.70 12.78 -13.79
C TYR A 195 -16.06 14.22 -14.17
N GLY A 196 -15.51 14.75 -15.27
CA GLY A 196 -15.70 16.13 -15.67
C GLY A 196 -15.11 17.16 -14.68
N ILE A 197 -14.13 16.76 -13.88
CA ILE A 197 -13.49 17.61 -12.89
C ILE A 197 -12.28 18.29 -13.53
N ASP A 198 -12.27 19.63 -13.57
CA ASP A 198 -11.07 20.37 -13.97
C ASP A 198 -10.02 20.32 -12.83
N CYS A 199 -8.94 19.64 -13.12
CA CYS A 199 -7.77 19.54 -12.26
C CYS A 199 -6.74 20.59 -12.72
N ASN A 200 -6.94 21.85 -12.36
CA ASN A 200 -6.02 22.96 -12.68
C ASN A 200 -4.86 23.00 -11.70
#